data_b52872e9635223fbd743c4f3f46ece71
#
_entry.id   b52872e9635223fbd743c4f3f46ece71
#
_cell.length_a   1.000
_cell.length_b   1.000
_cell.length_c   1.000
_cell.angle_alpha   90.00
_cell.angle_beta   90.00
_cell.angle_gamma   90.00
#
_symmetry.space_group_name_H-M   'P 1'
#
loop_
_entity.id
_entity.type
_entity.pdbx_description
1 polymer ?
#
loop_
_entity_poly.entity_id
_entity_poly.type
_entity_poly.pdbx_seq_one_letter_code
_entity_poly.pdbx_strand_id
1 'polypeptide(L)'
;MTTPYTLGRQGSIILVWNGTRVDLQDVVDFHAQQEIHVQRANPLNKPPIEFNTPAGWRGGFTLDRANAALDTLFNEDELAFWNTNTISSGVLYCYIEENDGSASKFEYSGVTLAFTNAGKFDANSIVSQSVTFFASQRRAI
;
A
#
# COMPACT_ATOMS: atom_id res chain seq x y z
N MET A 1 -12.21 -29.49 7.88
CA MET A 1 -10.75 -29.39 7.80
C MET A 1 -10.37 -27.97 7.40
N THR A 2 -9.57 -27.30 8.20
CA THR A 2 -9.08 -25.97 7.86
C THR A 2 -7.80 -26.09 7.02
N THR A 3 -7.68 -25.25 6.00
CA THR A 3 -6.45 -25.19 5.24
C THR A 3 -5.36 -24.47 6.05
N PRO A 4 -4.08 -24.91 5.97
CA PRO A 4 -3.00 -24.18 6.62
C PRO A 4 -2.61 -22.89 5.88
N TYR A 5 -3.12 -22.69 4.67
CA TYR A 5 -2.71 -21.55 3.83
C TYR A 5 -3.58 -20.33 4.08
N THR A 6 -2.96 -19.14 3.98
CA THR A 6 -3.66 -17.87 4.01
C THR A 6 -4.26 -17.59 2.64
N LEU A 7 -5.57 -17.33 2.61
CA LEU A 7 -6.25 -16.93 1.39
C LEU A 7 -6.33 -15.41 1.30
N GLY A 8 -6.31 -14.90 0.08
CA GLY A 8 -6.36 -13.45 -0.14
C GLY A 8 -7.55 -12.76 0.49
N ARG A 9 -8.69 -13.43 0.58
CA ARG A 9 -9.91 -12.88 1.20
C ARG A 9 -9.80 -12.69 2.71
N GLN A 10 -8.77 -13.25 3.34
CA GLN A 10 -8.51 -13.03 4.77
C GLN A 10 -7.84 -11.71 5.07
N GLY A 11 -7.36 -11.03 4.04
CA GLY A 11 -6.74 -9.72 4.16
C GLY A 11 -7.73 -8.59 3.94
N SER A 12 -7.49 -7.46 4.62
CA SER A 12 -8.22 -6.22 4.39
C SER A 12 -7.30 -5.04 4.62
N ILE A 13 -7.62 -3.90 3.98
CA ILE A 13 -6.82 -2.69 4.13
C ILE A 13 -7.70 -1.52 4.53
N ILE A 14 -7.11 -0.62 5.31
CA ILE A 14 -7.73 0.64 5.73
C ILE A 14 -6.74 1.75 5.45
N LEU A 15 -7.17 2.77 4.73
CA LEU A 15 -6.35 3.94 4.42
C LEU A 15 -6.83 5.12 5.26
N VAL A 16 -5.88 5.76 5.96
CA VAL A 16 -6.11 7.01 6.67
C VAL A 16 -5.27 8.09 6.00
N TRP A 17 -5.91 9.11 5.46
CA TRP A 17 -5.25 10.16 4.69
C TRP A 17 -5.57 11.52 5.31
N ASN A 18 -4.54 12.28 5.67
CA ASN A 18 -4.68 13.55 6.38
C ASN A 18 -5.54 13.44 7.64
N GLY A 19 -5.40 12.33 8.38
CA GLY A 19 -6.16 12.09 9.60
C GLY A 19 -7.58 11.61 9.41
N THR A 20 -8.04 11.44 8.16
CA THR A 20 -9.40 11.00 7.84
C THR A 20 -9.37 9.64 7.17
N ARG A 21 -10.21 8.72 7.64
CA ARG A 21 -10.35 7.41 7.02
C ARG A 21 -10.99 7.55 5.63
N VAL A 22 -10.34 6.96 4.64
CA VAL A 22 -10.86 6.88 3.28
C VAL A 22 -11.65 5.59 3.12
N ASP A 23 -12.87 5.69 2.62
CA ASP A 23 -13.74 4.54 2.42
C ASP A 23 -13.38 3.83 1.11
N LEU A 24 -12.47 2.85 1.21
CA LEU A 24 -12.09 2.01 0.10
C LEU A 24 -13.03 0.81 0.04
N GLN A 25 -13.84 0.74 -1.02
CA GLN A 25 -14.76 -0.36 -1.21
C GLN A 25 -14.28 -1.29 -2.31
N ASP A 26 -14.59 -2.57 -2.15
CA ASP A 26 -14.34 -3.61 -3.15
C ASP A 26 -12.89 -3.66 -3.61
N VAL A 27 -11.97 -3.64 -2.65
CA VAL A 27 -10.56 -3.87 -2.93
C VAL A 27 -10.37 -5.33 -3.34
N VAL A 28 -9.84 -5.53 -4.54
CA VAL A 28 -9.71 -6.87 -5.12
C VAL A 28 -8.27 -7.39 -5.10
N ASP A 29 -7.30 -6.50 -4.86
CA ASP A 29 -5.89 -6.87 -4.91
C ASP A 29 -5.09 -5.90 -4.03
N PHE A 30 -4.15 -6.45 -3.28
CA PHE A 30 -3.19 -5.67 -2.49
C PHE A 30 -1.87 -6.41 -2.46
N HIS A 31 -0.78 -5.71 -2.71
CA HIS A 31 0.55 -6.28 -2.59
C HIS A 31 1.52 -5.26 -2.02
N ALA A 32 2.56 -5.75 -1.36
CA ALA A 32 3.61 -4.91 -0.80
C ALA A 32 4.94 -5.64 -0.89
N GLN A 33 5.99 -4.89 -1.18
CA GLN A 33 7.35 -5.40 -1.28
C GLN A 33 8.28 -4.48 -0.51
N GLN A 34 9.16 -5.07 0.30
CA GLN A 34 10.18 -4.30 0.97
C GLN A 34 11.28 -3.91 -0.01
N GLU A 35 11.64 -2.65 -0.01
CA GLU A 35 12.81 -2.17 -0.73
C GLU A 35 14.02 -2.23 0.18
N ILE A 36 15.15 -2.61 -0.38
CA ILE A 36 16.41 -2.72 0.34
C ILE A 36 17.50 -1.96 -0.39
N HIS A 37 18.44 -1.44 0.38
CA HIS A 37 19.68 -0.90 -0.15
C HIS A 37 20.79 -1.93 0.09
N VAL A 38 21.37 -2.42 -1.00
CA VAL A 38 22.42 -3.44 -0.95
C VAL A 38 23.77 -2.76 -0.81
N GLN A 39 24.54 -3.17 0.19
CA GLN A 39 25.90 -2.72 0.38
C GLN A 39 26.85 -3.90 0.41
N ARG A 40 28.03 -3.73 -0.14
CA ARG A 40 29.03 -4.79 -0.21
C ARG A 40 30.38 -4.26 0.23
N ALA A 41 31.02 -4.98 1.16
CA ALA A 41 32.40 -4.76 1.53
C ALA A 41 33.27 -5.80 0.86
N ASN A 42 34.35 -5.36 0.22
CA ASN A 42 35.30 -6.23 -0.50
C ASN A 42 36.68 -6.10 0.12
N PRO A 43 36.95 -6.77 1.27
CA PRO A 43 38.26 -6.73 1.89
C PRO A 43 39.34 -7.41 1.02
N LEU A 44 40.59 -6.96 1.13
CA LEU A 44 41.67 -7.49 0.30
C LEU A 44 41.96 -8.96 0.56
N ASN A 45 41.82 -9.42 1.79
CA ASN A 45 42.22 -10.75 2.21
C ASN A 45 41.09 -11.60 2.80
N LYS A 46 39.85 -11.24 2.53
CA LYS A 46 38.67 -11.95 3.01
C LYS A 46 37.64 -12.04 1.91
N PRO A 47 36.73 -13.01 1.97
CA PRO A 47 35.60 -13.05 1.03
C PRO A 47 34.74 -11.80 1.13
N PRO A 48 34.06 -11.43 0.03
CA PRO A 48 33.14 -10.28 0.06
C PRO A 48 32.00 -10.50 1.04
N ILE A 49 31.59 -9.42 1.68
CA ILE A 49 30.44 -9.41 2.63
C ILE A 49 29.37 -8.50 2.04
N GLU A 50 28.17 -9.04 1.93
CA GLU A 50 27.02 -8.28 1.46
C GLU A 50 26.03 -8.12 2.60
N PHE A 51 25.46 -6.91 2.74
CA PHE A 51 24.39 -6.68 3.70
C PHE A 51 23.36 -5.73 3.12
N ASN A 52 22.12 -5.89 3.57
CA ASN A 52 20.96 -5.15 3.09
C ASN A 52 20.43 -4.26 4.20
N THR A 53 20.17 -3.00 3.88
CA THR A 53 19.50 -2.08 4.80
C THR A 53 18.10 -1.75 4.28
N PRO A 54 17.11 -1.61 5.18
CA PRO A 54 15.77 -1.26 4.74
C PRO A 54 15.73 0.10 4.07
N ALA A 55 15.02 0.19 2.96
CA ALA A 55 14.85 1.41 2.17
C ALA A 55 13.39 1.77 1.95
N GLY A 56 12.49 1.22 2.77
CA GLY A 56 11.07 1.48 2.70
C GLY A 56 10.28 0.32 2.11
N TRP A 57 9.03 0.57 1.85
CA TRP A 57 8.10 -0.41 1.30
C TRP A 57 7.40 0.18 0.08
N ARG A 58 7.20 -0.64 -0.91
CA ARG A 58 6.51 -0.24 -2.13
C ARG A 58 5.49 -1.30 -2.50
N GLY A 59 4.35 -0.87 -3.01
CA GLY A 59 3.31 -1.79 -3.41
C GLY A 59 2.15 -1.06 -4.02
N GLY A 60 1.01 -1.72 -4.06
CA GLY A 60 -0.19 -1.11 -4.62
C GLY A 60 -1.42 -1.91 -4.30
N PHE A 61 -2.55 -1.34 -4.65
CA PHE A 61 -3.83 -2.01 -4.53
C PHE A 61 -4.73 -1.61 -5.71
N THR A 62 -5.65 -2.51 -6.01
CA THR A 62 -6.64 -2.33 -7.06
C THR A 62 -8.01 -2.52 -6.45
N LEU A 63 -8.95 -1.70 -6.85
CA LEU A 63 -10.34 -1.84 -6.42
C LEU A 63 -11.29 -1.71 -7.61
N ASP A 64 -12.46 -2.31 -7.45
CA ASP A 64 -13.59 -2.07 -8.34
C ASP A 64 -14.31 -0.81 -7.87
N ARG A 65 -14.49 0.15 -8.78
CA ARG A 65 -15.02 1.45 -8.41
C ARG A 65 -16.50 1.33 -8.02
N ALA A 66 -16.79 1.57 -6.75
CA ALA A 66 -18.15 1.61 -6.22
C ALA A 66 -18.55 3.02 -5.78
N ASN A 67 -17.58 3.91 -5.54
CA ASN A 67 -17.81 5.28 -5.13
C ASN A 67 -16.68 6.18 -5.62
N ALA A 68 -16.74 7.45 -5.29
CA ALA A 68 -15.76 8.45 -5.73
C ALA A 68 -14.65 8.71 -4.69
N ALA A 69 -14.42 7.82 -3.72
CA ALA A 69 -13.50 8.06 -2.63
C ALA A 69 -12.07 8.35 -3.11
N LEU A 70 -11.53 7.54 -4.01
CA LEU A 70 -10.20 7.76 -4.56
C LEU A 70 -10.14 8.99 -5.47
N ASP A 71 -11.14 9.19 -6.29
CA ASP A 71 -11.19 10.36 -7.18
C ASP A 71 -11.16 11.65 -6.36
N THR A 72 -11.93 11.70 -5.29
CA THR A 72 -11.97 12.86 -4.40
C THR A 72 -10.64 13.08 -3.70
N LEU A 73 -10.02 12.01 -3.18
CA LEU A 73 -8.74 12.08 -2.49
C LEU A 73 -7.66 12.65 -3.40
N PHE A 74 -7.50 12.10 -4.59
CA PHE A 74 -6.45 12.52 -5.51
C PHE A 74 -6.72 13.90 -6.10
N ASN A 75 -7.97 14.27 -6.31
CA ASN A 75 -8.32 15.61 -6.74
C ASN A 75 -7.97 16.66 -5.67
N GLU A 76 -8.27 16.39 -4.42
CA GLU A 76 -7.93 17.29 -3.32
C GLU A 76 -6.42 17.41 -3.13
N ASP A 77 -5.68 16.31 -3.24
CA ASP A 77 -4.22 16.32 -3.14
C ASP A 77 -3.58 17.14 -4.26
N GLU A 78 -4.06 16.96 -5.47
CA GLU A 78 -3.53 17.70 -6.62
C GLU A 78 -3.80 19.19 -6.49
N LEU A 79 -5.01 19.58 -6.09
CA LEU A 79 -5.37 20.98 -5.87
C LEU A 79 -4.55 21.60 -4.74
N ALA A 80 -4.32 20.87 -3.65
CA ALA A 80 -3.50 21.34 -2.54
C ALA A 80 -2.06 21.59 -2.98
N PHE A 81 -1.50 20.72 -3.82
CA PHE A 81 -0.17 20.92 -4.36
C PHE A 81 -0.08 22.18 -5.24
N TRP A 82 -0.99 22.35 -6.18
CA TRP A 82 -0.95 23.50 -7.10
C TRP A 82 -1.26 24.81 -6.42
N ASN A 83 -2.13 24.81 -5.40
CA ASN A 83 -2.54 26.04 -4.73
C ASN A 83 -1.58 26.46 -3.61
N THR A 84 -1.03 25.51 -2.86
CA THR A 84 -0.23 25.79 -1.66
C THR A 84 1.08 25.02 -1.57
N ASN A 85 1.46 24.26 -2.60
CA ASN A 85 2.63 23.37 -2.60
C ASN A 85 2.64 22.37 -1.44
N THR A 86 1.46 21.98 -0.99
CA THR A 86 1.31 21.02 0.11
C THR A 86 1.39 19.61 -0.42
N ILE A 87 2.25 18.79 0.20
CA ILE A 87 2.36 17.36 -0.09
C ILE A 87 1.77 16.61 1.09
N SER A 88 0.75 15.81 0.82
CA SER A 88 0.06 15.04 1.86
C SER A 88 0.69 13.66 2.02
N SER A 89 0.52 13.10 3.20
CA SER A 89 0.93 11.73 3.50
C SER A 89 -0.15 11.07 4.36
N GLY A 90 -0.05 9.75 4.50
CA GLY A 90 -1.04 9.01 5.25
C GLY A 90 -0.48 7.76 5.87
N VAL A 91 -1.40 6.94 6.37
CA VAL A 91 -1.10 5.65 7.00
C VAL A 91 -2.01 4.61 6.37
N LEU A 92 -1.43 3.46 6.06
CA LEU A 92 -2.16 2.32 5.51
C LEU A 92 -2.08 1.17 6.51
N TYR A 93 -3.22 0.63 6.88
CA TYR A 93 -3.30 -0.53 7.77
C TYR A 93 -3.68 -1.75 6.96
N CYS A 94 -2.98 -2.85 7.21
CA CYS A 94 -3.29 -4.16 6.63
C CYS A 94 -3.64 -5.12 7.76
N TYR A 95 -4.81 -5.73 7.67
CA TYR A 95 -5.28 -6.72 8.64
C TYR A 95 -5.39 -8.06 7.96
N ILE A 96 -4.84 -9.09 8.60
CA ILE A 96 -4.92 -10.47 8.12
C ILE A 96 -5.59 -11.29 9.21
N GLU A 97 -6.71 -11.92 8.85
CA GLU A 97 -7.42 -12.82 9.75
C GLU A 97 -6.77 -14.20 9.64
N GLU A 98 -6.11 -14.61 10.72
CA GLU A 98 -5.37 -15.85 10.75
C GLU A 98 -6.28 -17.07 10.93
N ASN A 99 -5.82 -18.24 10.48
CA ASN A 99 -6.62 -19.48 10.55
C ASN A 99 -6.87 -19.97 11.98
N ASP A 100 -6.09 -19.50 12.94
CA ASP A 100 -6.27 -19.87 14.36
C ASP A 100 -7.21 -18.93 15.11
N GLY A 101 -7.82 -17.97 14.42
CA GLY A 101 -8.74 -16.98 15.00
C GLY A 101 -8.08 -15.70 15.48
N SER A 102 -6.76 -15.62 15.45
CA SER A 102 -6.04 -14.38 15.76
C SER A 102 -6.02 -13.45 14.53
N ALA A 103 -5.49 -12.26 14.69
CA ALA A 103 -5.33 -11.32 13.59
C ALA A 103 -3.92 -10.74 13.59
N SER A 104 -3.31 -10.71 12.42
CA SER A 104 -2.05 -9.99 12.20
C SER A 104 -2.37 -8.60 11.68
N LYS A 105 -1.73 -7.60 12.24
CA LYS A 105 -1.98 -6.20 11.91
C LYS A 105 -0.66 -5.52 11.60
N PHE A 106 -0.62 -4.84 10.47
CA PHE A 106 0.57 -4.10 10.04
C PHE A 106 0.18 -2.65 9.75
N GLU A 107 1.04 -1.74 10.19
CA GLU A 107 0.88 -0.32 9.92
C GLU A 107 2.00 0.13 8.99
N TYR A 108 1.63 0.65 7.83
CA TYR A 108 2.56 1.31 6.91
C TYR A 108 2.49 2.81 7.17
N SER A 109 3.58 3.39 7.63
CA SER A 109 3.66 4.82 7.96
C SER A 109 4.43 5.60 6.91
N GLY A 110 4.19 6.91 6.85
CA GLY A 110 4.81 7.77 5.86
C GLY A 110 4.41 7.39 4.43
N VAL A 111 3.14 7.08 4.24
CA VAL A 111 2.63 6.60 2.95
C VAL A 111 2.42 7.75 2.00
N THR A 112 2.94 7.60 0.78
CA THR A 112 2.62 8.46 -0.35
C THR A 112 1.93 7.61 -1.42
N LEU A 113 1.00 8.20 -2.14
CA LEU A 113 0.17 7.50 -3.11
C LEU A 113 0.36 8.07 -4.51
N ALA A 114 0.24 7.20 -5.51
CA ALA A 114 0.20 7.59 -6.91
C ALA A 114 -0.97 6.88 -7.59
N PHE A 115 -1.79 7.63 -8.31
CA PHE A 115 -2.94 7.09 -9.01
C PHE A 115 -2.49 6.58 -10.38
N THR A 116 -2.19 5.29 -10.44
CA THR A 116 -1.63 4.69 -11.67
C THR A 116 -2.69 4.44 -12.73
N ASN A 117 -3.93 4.22 -12.33
CA ASN A 117 -5.04 4.03 -13.26
C ASN A 117 -6.32 4.57 -12.62
N ALA A 118 -6.84 5.65 -13.17
CA ALA A 118 -8.07 6.28 -12.70
C ALA A 118 -9.33 5.55 -13.15
N GLY A 119 -9.19 4.59 -14.05
CA GLY A 119 -10.28 3.77 -14.53
C GLY A 119 -10.51 3.90 -16.03
N LYS A 120 -10.97 2.80 -16.62
CA LYS A 120 -11.42 2.75 -18.01
C LYS A 120 -12.92 2.52 -18.01
N PHE A 121 -13.64 3.39 -18.69
CA PHE A 121 -15.10 3.31 -18.75
C PHE A 121 -15.53 2.56 -20.02
N ASP A 122 -16.05 1.37 -19.80
CA ASP A 122 -16.57 0.48 -20.84
C ASP A 122 -17.96 0.05 -20.40
N ALA A 123 -18.95 0.11 -21.33
CA ALA A 123 -20.35 -0.11 -21.01
C ALA A 123 -20.64 -1.48 -20.38
N ASN A 124 -19.81 -2.48 -20.66
CA ASN A 124 -20.04 -3.86 -20.23
C ASN A 124 -19.07 -4.33 -19.13
N SER A 125 -18.25 -3.44 -18.59
CA SER A 125 -17.23 -3.81 -17.62
C SER A 125 -17.30 -2.94 -16.37
N ILE A 126 -16.95 -3.54 -15.23
CA ILE A 126 -16.78 -2.79 -13.99
C ILE A 126 -15.49 -1.97 -14.10
N VAL A 127 -15.56 -0.71 -13.68
CA VAL A 127 -14.40 0.18 -13.70
C VAL A 127 -13.45 -0.19 -12.56
N SER A 128 -12.20 -0.48 -12.91
CA SER A 128 -11.15 -0.78 -11.93
C SER A 128 -10.23 0.43 -11.79
N GLN A 129 -9.84 0.72 -10.56
CA GLN A 129 -8.88 1.78 -10.24
C GLN A 129 -7.68 1.19 -9.54
N SER A 130 -6.48 1.65 -9.89
CA SER A 130 -5.24 1.15 -9.32
C SER A 130 -4.41 2.28 -8.73
N VAL A 131 -3.85 2.00 -7.56
CA VAL A 131 -3.01 2.94 -6.81
C VAL A 131 -1.73 2.24 -6.43
N THR A 132 -0.59 2.93 -6.61
CA THR A 132 0.68 2.49 -6.05
C THR A 132 1.01 3.34 -4.84
N PHE A 133 1.72 2.74 -3.88
CA PHE A 133 2.14 3.46 -2.69
C PHE A 133 3.61 3.21 -2.39
N PHE A 134 4.20 4.17 -1.69
CA PHE A 134 5.47 4.01 -1.00
C PHE A 134 5.26 4.31 0.47
N ALA A 135 5.84 3.49 1.35
CA ALA A 135 5.78 3.69 2.79
C ALA A 135 7.19 3.72 3.36
N SER A 136 7.41 4.56 4.36
CA SER A 136 8.72 4.66 5.01
C SER A 136 9.02 3.45 5.88
N GLN A 137 8.01 2.94 6.58
CA GLN A 137 8.14 1.81 7.50
C GLN A 137 6.88 0.97 7.52
N ARG A 138 7.06 -0.30 7.83
CA ARG A 138 5.97 -1.21 8.20
C ARG A 138 6.21 -1.70 9.62
N ARG A 139 5.20 -1.64 10.45
CA ARG A 139 5.29 -2.04 11.84
C ARG A 139 4.13 -2.98 12.18
N ALA A 140 4.43 -4.08 12.86
CA ALA A 140 3.39 -4.93 13.43
C ALA A 140 2.78 -4.26 14.66
N ILE A 141 1.47 -4.26 14.78
CA ILE A 141 0.75 -3.62 15.86
C ILE A 141 -0.18 -4.57 16.59
#